data_e678062b2fed306a5cc2237f8b0d76b9
#
_entry.id   e678062b2fed306a5cc2237f8b0d76b9
#
_cell.length_a   1.000
_cell.length_b   1.000
_cell.length_c   1.000
_cell.angle_alpha   90.00
_cell.angle_beta   90.00
_cell.angle_gamma   90.00
#
_symmetry.space_group_name_H-M   'P 1'
#
loop_
_entity.id
_entity.type
_entity.pdbx_description
1 polymer ?
#
loop_
_entity_poly.entity_id
_entity_poly.type
_entity_poly.pdbx_seq_one_letter_code
_entity_poly.pdbx_strand_id
1 'polypeptide(L)'
;MLAACSLAANPVRADSLVEGSADAGKAKSITCTACHGAEGNSANALWPNIAGQHAAYIEAQLKAFKDGTRKDPLMTSQAMMLSDQDMADLAVYFESLPGAAQAVADASLVARGEALYRGGNTETGASACMACHGPSGRGNPAALYPALQGQHATYTAKQLNAYADGTRETDGKTRMMRDIAERLSKEDIEALASYVQGLR
;
A
#
# COMPACT_ATOMS: atom_id res chain seq x y z
N MET A 1 -55.77 -0.76 -5.41
CA MET A 1 -54.52 -0.12 -5.86
C MET A 1 -53.48 -0.29 -4.76
N LEU A 2 -52.57 -1.23 -4.92
CA LEU A 2 -51.46 -1.47 -3.96
C LEU A 2 -50.27 -0.65 -4.45
N ALA A 3 -49.84 0.35 -3.67
CA ALA A 3 -48.65 1.13 -3.94
C ALA A 3 -47.42 0.31 -3.55
N ALA A 4 -46.59 -0.08 -4.52
CA ALA A 4 -45.32 -0.71 -4.28
C ALA A 4 -44.30 0.35 -3.78
N CYS A 5 -43.93 0.25 -2.54
CA CYS A 5 -42.84 1.06 -1.95
C CYS A 5 -41.51 0.47 -2.37
N SER A 6 -40.86 1.05 -3.38
CA SER A 6 -39.50 0.67 -3.75
C SER A 6 -38.51 1.23 -2.75
N LEU A 7 -38.00 0.39 -1.85
CA LEU A 7 -36.85 0.70 -1.02
C LEU A 7 -35.60 0.66 -1.90
N ALA A 8 -35.10 1.83 -2.29
CA ALA A 8 -33.77 1.94 -2.88
C ALA A 8 -32.74 1.62 -1.79
N ALA A 9 -32.12 0.46 -1.88
CA ALA A 9 -30.98 0.11 -1.05
C ALA A 9 -29.80 0.98 -1.50
N ASN A 10 -29.49 2.02 -0.74
CA ASN A 10 -28.21 2.71 -0.87
C ASN A 10 -27.10 1.70 -0.52
N PRO A 11 -26.09 1.52 -1.38
CA PRO A 11 -24.94 0.71 -1.01
C PRO A 11 -24.31 1.34 0.25
N VAL A 12 -24.23 0.57 1.32
CA VAL A 12 -23.45 0.95 2.50
C VAL A 12 -22.00 1.06 2.04
N ARG A 13 -21.55 2.28 1.77
CA ARG A 13 -20.12 2.57 1.68
C ARG A 13 -19.55 2.31 3.06
N ALA A 14 -18.55 1.45 3.16
CA ALA A 14 -17.72 1.42 4.34
C ALA A 14 -17.17 2.85 4.51
N ASP A 15 -17.52 3.51 5.62
CA ASP A 15 -17.05 4.85 5.89
C ASP A 15 -15.52 4.82 5.87
N SER A 16 -14.92 5.64 5.02
CA SER A 16 -13.46 5.80 5.01
C SER A 16 -13.02 6.28 6.39
N LEU A 17 -11.90 5.74 6.89
CA LEU A 17 -11.29 6.20 8.15
C LEU A 17 -10.70 7.61 8.03
N VAL A 18 -10.77 8.22 6.86
CA VAL A 18 -10.27 9.56 6.54
C VAL A 18 -11.41 10.42 6.04
N GLU A 19 -11.55 11.61 6.61
CA GLU A 19 -12.54 12.61 6.20
C GLU A 19 -12.02 13.39 4.99
N GLY A 20 -12.36 12.94 3.78
CA GLY A 20 -11.95 13.55 2.51
C GLY A 20 -13.01 13.38 1.42
N SER A 21 -12.85 14.15 0.34
CA SER A 21 -13.70 14.12 -0.84
C SER A 21 -12.97 13.47 -2.02
N ALA A 22 -13.49 12.34 -2.53
CA ALA A 22 -12.93 11.67 -3.70
C ALA A 22 -12.97 12.58 -4.95
N ASP A 23 -14.01 13.42 -5.11
CA ASP A 23 -14.10 14.34 -6.25
C ASP A 23 -13.04 15.45 -6.16
N ALA A 24 -12.81 16.00 -4.96
CA ALA A 24 -11.75 16.98 -4.74
C ALA A 24 -10.37 16.32 -4.94
N GLY A 25 -10.17 15.10 -4.45
CA GLY A 25 -8.95 14.31 -4.66
C GLY A 25 -8.68 14.04 -6.14
N LYS A 26 -9.70 13.67 -6.90
CA LYS A 26 -9.60 13.50 -8.35
C LYS A 26 -9.13 14.77 -9.05
N ALA A 27 -9.71 15.93 -8.70
CA ALA A 27 -9.31 17.19 -9.30
C ALA A 27 -7.85 17.56 -9.02
N LYS A 28 -7.30 17.13 -7.87
CA LYS A 28 -5.92 17.39 -7.43
C LYS A 28 -4.91 16.34 -7.91
N SER A 29 -5.37 15.16 -8.33
CA SER A 29 -4.51 14.00 -8.61
C SER A 29 -3.64 14.14 -9.87
N ILE A 30 -3.83 15.16 -10.69
CA ILE A 30 -3.19 15.29 -12.01
C ILE A 30 -1.65 15.22 -11.93
N THR A 31 -1.04 15.80 -10.92
CA THR A 31 0.42 15.72 -10.72
C THR A 31 0.89 14.35 -10.27
N CYS A 32 0.04 13.60 -9.57
CA CYS A 32 0.32 12.25 -9.10
C CYS A 32 0.30 11.24 -10.26
N THR A 33 -0.62 11.43 -11.22
CA THR A 33 -0.84 10.49 -12.33
C THR A 33 0.35 10.38 -13.27
N ALA A 34 1.20 11.40 -13.34
CA ALA A 34 2.42 11.38 -14.18
C ALA A 34 3.36 10.22 -13.82
N CYS A 35 3.40 9.85 -12.53
CA CYS A 35 4.26 8.77 -12.03
C CYS A 35 3.46 7.53 -11.64
N HIS A 36 2.32 7.73 -10.97
CA HIS A 36 1.51 6.64 -10.43
C HIS A 36 0.47 6.09 -11.42
N GLY A 37 0.43 6.61 -12.66
CA GLY A 37 -0.54 6.21 -13.69
C GLY A 37 -1.88 6.94 -13.57
N ALA A 38 -2.61 7.02 -14.68
CA ALA A 38 -3.85 7.79 -14.80
C ALA A 38 -4.91 7.42 -13.74
N GLU A 39 -4.94 6.15 -13.34
CA GLU A 39 -5.85 5.59 -12.35
C GLU A 39 -5.12 5.05 -11.11
N GLY A 40 -3.93 5.58 -10.81
CA GLY A 40 -3.15 5.17 -9.64
C GLY A 40 -2.47 3.80 -9.77
N ASN A 41 -2.43 3.22 -10.97
CA ASN A 41 -1.70 1.99 -11.29
C ASN A 41 -0.54 2.34 -12.23
N SER A 42 0.69 2.34 -11.69
CA SER A 42 1.88 2.76 -12.40
C SER A 42 2.31 1.75 -13.47
N ALA A 43 2.69 2.23 -14.64
CA ALA A 43 3.35 1.40 -15.65
C ALA A 43 4.86 1.19 -15.36
N ASN A 44 5.43 1.97 -14.43
CA ASN A 44 6.83 1.87 -14.05
C ASN A 44 6.97 1.20 -12.69
N ALA A 45 7.64 0.05 -12.63
CA ALA A 45 7.81 -0.74 -11.41
C ALA A 45 8.61 -0.05 -10.29
N LEU A 46 9.29 1.07 -10.57
CA LEU A 46 9.97 1.88 -9.56
C LEU A 46 9.00 2.74 -8.74
N TRP A 47 7.83 3.06 -9.29
CA TRP A 47 6.80 3.86 -8.65
C TRP A 47 5.63 2.97 -8.22
N PRO A 48 5.11 3.13 -6.99
CA PRO A 48 4.09 2.24 -6.50
C PRO A 48 2.73 2.42 -7.18
N ASN A 49 1.99 1.32 -7.27
CA ASN A 49 0.55 1.37 -7.40
C ASN A 49 -0.04 1.94 -6.11
N ILE A 50 -0.89 2.94 -6.24
CA ILE A 50 -1.57 3.60 -5.11
C ILE A 50 -3.09 3.45 -5.19
N ALA A 51 -3.63 2.99 -6.34
CA ALA A 51 -5.04 2.64 -6.48
C ALA A 51 -5.42 1.48 -5.55
N GLY A 52 -6.56 1.59 -4.88
CA GLY A 52 -7.06 0.60 -3.93
C GLY A 52 -6.25 0.50 -2.63
N GLN A 53 -5.29 1.38 -2.41
CA GLN A 53 -4.58 1.48 -1.15
C GLN A 53 -5.45 2.20 -0.11
N HIS A 54 -5.38 1.79 1.14
CA HIS A 54 -6.16 2.38 2.22
C HIS A 54 -5.91 3.87 2.38
N ALA A 55 -6.97 4.68 2.46
CA ALA A 55 -6.89 6.13 2.60
C ALA A 55 -6.05 6.52 3.83
N ALA A 56 -6.30 5.89 4.97
CA ALA A 56 -5.54 6.18 6.19
C ALA A 56 -4.02 5.94 6.01
N TYR A 57 -3.64 4.92 5.23
CA TYR A 57 -2.24 4.66 4.94
C TYR A 57 -1.66 5.68 3.96
N ILE A 58 -2.38 6.04 2.89
CA ILE A 58 -1.93 7.05 1.91
C ILE A 58 -1.71 8.38 2.62
N GLU A 59 -2.69 8.84 3.40
CA GLU A 59 -2.60 10.10 4.16
C GLU A 59 -1.40 10.10 5.11
N ALA A 60 -1.21 9.02 5.88
CA ALA A 60 -0.07 8.88 6.78
C ALA A 60 1.27 8.91 6.05
N GLN A 61 1.38 8.30 4.86
CA GLN A 61 2.60 8.34 4.07
C GLN A 61 2.88 9.72 3.46
N LEU A 62 1.84 10.44 3.00
CA LEU A 62 2.00 11.82 2.50
C LEU A 62 2.49 12.74 3.62
N LYS A 63 1.91 12.63 4.82
CA LYS A 63 2.38 13.35 6.02
C LYS A 63 3.83 13.01 6.35
N ALA A 64 4.18 11.73 6.32
CA ALA A 64 5.54 11.27 6.59
C ALA A 64 6.58 11.78 5.58
N PHE A 65 6.21 11.94 4.31
CA PHE A 65 7.07 12.59 3.31
C PHE A 65 7.19 14.10 3.56
N LYS A 66 6.10 14.76 3.97
CA LYS A 66 6.08 16.19 4.26
C LYS A 66 6.90 16.57 5.48
N ASP A 67 6.83 15.77 6.55
CA ASP A 67 7.57 16.01 7.80
C ASP A 67 8.99 15.44 7.79
N GLY A 68 9.37 14.68 6.73
CA GLY A 68 10.70 14.11 6.56
C GLY A 68 10.94 12.78 7.31
N THR A 69 9.93 12.24 8.00
CA THR A 69 10.00 10.90 8.62
C THR A 69 10.18 9.81 7.56
N ARG A 70 9.59 10.01 6.37
CA ARG A 70 9.84 9.19 5.19
C ARG A 70 10.62 9.99 4.16
N LYS A 71 11.75 9.45 3.69
CA LYS A 71 12.66 10.16 2.79
C LYS A 71 12.54 9.63 1.35
N ASP A 72 12.11 10.49 0.46
CA ASP A 72 12.19 10.31 -1.00
C ASP A 72 12.11 11.70 -1.63
N PRO A 73 13.16 12.17 -2.35
CA PRO A 73 13.22 13.55 -2.83
C PRO A 73 12.04 13.95 -3.72
N LEU A 74 11.57 13.02 -4.58
CA LEU A 74 10.43 13.27 -5.46
C LEU A 74 9.14 13.41 -4.65
N MET A 75 8.85 12.43 -3.77
CA MET A 75 7.62 12.44 -2.99
C MET A 75 7.61 13.56 -1.93
N THR A 76 8.75 13.87 -1.33
CA THR A 76 8.87 15.02 -0.41
C THR A 76 8.48 16.32 -1.12
N SER A 77 9.00 16.55 -2.33
CA SER A 77 8.66 17.74 -3.12
C SER A 77 7.16 17.82 -3.43
N GLN A 78 6.52 16.69 -3.76
CA GLN A 78 5.07 16.65 -4.00
C GLN A 78 4.27 16.89 -2.71
N ALA A 79 4.63 16.22 -1.62
CA ALA A 79 3.93 16.31 -0.34
C ALA A 79 4.02 17.70 0.31
N MET A 80 5.13 18.41 0.13
CA MET A 80 5.32 19.77 0.66
C MET A 80 4.29 20.78 0.13
N MET A 81 3.74 20.55 -1.07
CA MET A 81 2.74 21.43 -1.70
C MET A 81 1.32 21.15 -1.24
N LEU A 82 1.07 20.06 -0.51
CA LEU A 82 -0.26 19.62 -0.11
C LEU A 82 -0.63 20.17 1.27
N SER A 83 -1.85 20.64 1.42
CA SER A 83 -2.48 20.83 2.73
C SER A 83 -2.92 19.48 3.31
N ASP A 84 -3.25 19.44 4.60
CA ASP A 84 -3.76 18.23 5.24
C ASP A 84 -5.08 17.76 4.58
N GLN A 85 -5.94 18.72 4.19
CA GLN A 85 -7.17 18.39 3.46
C GLN A 85 -6.88 17.84 2.06
N ASP A 86 -5.88 18.36 1.34
CA ASP A 86 -5.48 17.80 0.04
C ASP A 86 -4.99 16.35 0.18
N MET A 87 -4.25 16.04 1.24
CA MET A 87 -3.79 14.68 1.51
C MET A 87 -4.96 13.73 1.81
N ALA A 88 -5.95 14.18 2.59
CA ALA A 88 -7.15 13.42 2.90
C ALA A 88 -8.00 13.17 1.63
N ASP A 89 -8.22 14.20 0.82
CA ASP A 89 -9.00 14.11 -0.43
C ASP A 89 -8.33 13.14 -1.43
N LEU A 90 -7.03 13.28 -1.65
CA LEU A 90 -6.24 12.39 -2.51
C LEU A 90 -6.26 10.94 -2.00
N ALA A 91 -6.17 10.75 -0.69
CA ALA A 91 -6.18 9.44 -0.06
C ALA A 91 -7.51 8.72 -0.31
N VAL A 92 -8.64 9.37 -0.09
CA VAL A 92 -9.98 8.82 -0.35
C VAL A 92 -10.20 8.56 -1.84
N TYR A 93 -9.70 9.44 -2.71
CA TYR A 93 -9.79 9.24 -4.16
C TYR A 93 -9.05 7.96 -4.59
N PHE A 94 -7.77 7.82 -4.24
CA PHE A 94 -6.99 6.64 -4.66
C PHE A 94 -7.48 5.34 -4.01
N GLU A 95 -7.98 5.36 -2.78
CA GLU A 95 -8.64 4.20 -2.17
C GLU A 95 -9.86 3.74 -2.96
N SER A 96 -10.61 4.67 -3.57
CA SER A 96 -11.82 4.38 -4.35
C SER A 96 -11.54 3.73 -5.71
N LEU A 97 -10.30 3.77 -6.17
CA LEU A 97 -9.91 3.24 -7.48
C LEU A 97 -9.60 1.73 -7.41
N PRO A 98 -9.83 0.99 -8.50
CA PRO A 98 -9.49 -0.43 -8.54
C PRO A 98 -7.98 -0.64 -8.49
N GLY A 99 -7.51 -1.43 -7.51
CA GLY A 99 -6.11 -1.81 -7.39
C GLY A 99 -5.64 -2.69 -8.57
N ALA A 100 -4.34 -2.66 -8.83
CA ALA A 100 -3.73 -3.44 -9.90
C ALA A 100 -3.90 -4.96 -9.67
N ALA A 101 -4.18 -5.69 -10.75
CA ALA A 101 -4.11 -7.13 -10.79
C ALA A 101 -2.95 -7.53 -11.71
N GLN A 102 -1.90 -8.08 -11.13
CA GLN A 102 -0.68 -8.43 -11.85
C GLN A 102 -0.39 -9.93 -11.74
N ALA A 103 0.41 -10.47 -12.65
CA ALA A 103 1.04 -11.77 -12.47
C ALA A 103 2.21 -11.64 -11.49
N VAL A 104 2.65 -12.75 -10.91
CA VAL A 104 3.91 -12.80 -10.15
C VAL A 104 5.07 -12.34 -11.03
N ALA A 105 6.07 -11.67 -10.46
CA ALA A 105 7.19 -11.17 -11.24
C ALA A 105 8.11 -12.31 -11.71
N ASP A 106 8.30 -13.32 -10.87
CA ASP A 106 9.08 -14.52 -11.17
C ASP A 106 8.34 -15.76 -10.64
N ALA A 107 7.91 -16.63 -11.56
CA ALA A 107 7.16 -17.84 -11.22
C ALA A 107 8.02 -18.86 -10.44
N SER A 108 9.35 -18.87 -10.62
CA SER A 108 10.24 -19.77 -9.92
C SER A 108 10.36 -19.49 -8.41
N LEU A 109 10.04 -18.25 -8.01
CA LEU A 109 10.10 -17.80 -6.63
C LEU A 109 8.77 -17.96 -5.86
N VAL A 110 7.69 -18.36 -6.53
CA VAL A 110 6.34 -18.42 -5.93
C VAL A 110 6.30 -19.30 -4.68
N ALA A 111 6.84 -20.51 -4.76
CA ALA A 111 6.78 -21.45 -3.64
C ALA A 111 7.49 -20.90 -2.39
N ARG A 112 8.67 -20.28 -2.55
CA ARG A 112 9.40 -19.64 -1.46
C ARG A 112 8.65 -18.41 -0.93
N GLY A 113 8.19 -17.53 -1.84
CA GLY A 113 7.45 -16.33 -1.48
C GLY A 113 6.15 -16.65 -0.73
N GLU A 114 5.39 -17.66 -1.17
CA GLU A 114 4.19 -18.13 -0.48
C GLU A 114 4.50 -18.69 0.91
N ALA A 115 5.51 -19.54 1.03
CA ALA A 115 5.90 -20.12 2.32
C ALA A 115 6.26 -19.02 3.33
N LEU A 116 7.07 -18.04 2.93
CA LEU A 116 7.44 -16.89 3.76
C LEU A 116 6.24 -16.00 4.09
N TYR A 117 5.40 -15.69 3.11
CA TYR A 117 4.24 -14.85 3.31
C TYR A 117 3.26 -15.45 4.32
N ARG A 118 3.00 -16.75 4.22
CA ARG A 118 2.03 -17.47 5.06
C ARG A 118 2.59 -17.99 6.37
N GLY A 119 3.85 -18.44 6.38
CA GLY A 119 4.48 -19.11 7.53
C GLY A 119 5.60 -18.32 8.21
N GLY A 120 6.14 -17.30 7.55
CA GLY A 120 7.35 -16.63 8.01
C GLY A 120 8.61 -17.47 7.80
N ASN A 121 9.67 -17.12 8.51
CA ASN A 121 10.92 -17.88 8.53
C ASN A 121 11.28 -18.23 9.98
N THR A 122 11.09 -19.48 10.37
CA THR A 122 11.34 -19.95 11.75
C THR A 122 12.83 -19.98 12.12
N GLU A 123 13.72 -20.06 11.14
CA GLU A 123 15.17 -20.09 11.38
C GLU A 123 15.68 -18.70 11.79
N THR A 124 15.16 -17.64 11.13
CA THR A 124 15.56 -16.26 11.41
C THR A 124 14.60 -15.57 12.38
N GLY A 125 13.43 -16.16 12.64
CA GLY A 125 12.37 -15.58 13.46
C GLY A 125 11.59 -14.46 12.75
N ALA A 126 11.63 -14.39 11.41
CA ALA A 126 10.82 -13.47 10.66
C ALA A 126 9.35 -13.90 10.68
N SER A 127 8.45 -13.02 11.16
CA SER A 127 7.02 -13.30 11.26
C SER A 127 6.35 -13.40 9.89
N ALA A 128 5.26 -14.18 9.80
CA ALA A 128 4.45 -14.29 8.59
C ALA A 128 3.79 -12.96 8.22
N CYS A 129 3.94 -12.52 6.98
CA CYS A 129 3.36 -11.26 6.50
C CYS A 129 1.84 -11.25 6.58
N MET A 130 1.22 -12.40 6.31
CA MET A 130 -0.24 -12.55 6.35
C MET A 130 -0.86 -12.25 7.71
N ALA A 131 -0.11 -12.35 8.81
CA ALA A 131 -0.62 -12.09 10.15
C ALA A 131 -1.12 -10.64 10.32
N CYS A 132 -0.47 -9.69 9.65
CA CYS A 132 -0.83 -8.27 9.68
C CYS A 132 -1.48 -7.81 8.36
N HIS A 133 -0.93 -8.27 7.22
CA HIS A 133 -1.41 -7.83 5.91
C HIS A 133 -2.56 -8.68 5.34
N GLY A 134 -3.00 -9.70 6.06
CA GLY A 134 -4.09 -10.59 5.65
C GLY A 134 -3.68 -11.65 4.63
N PRO A 135 -4.48 -12.72 4.47
CA PRO A 135 -4.13 -13.87 3.62
C PRO A 135 -4.05 -13.54 2.12
N SER A 136 -4.77 -12.53 1.67
CA SER A 136 -4.75 -12.02 0.29
C SER A 136 -4.05 -10.66 0.17
N GLY A 137 -3.33 -10.21 1.19
CA GLY A 137 -2.56 -8.96 1.14
C GLY A 137 -3.41 -7.69 1.09
N ARG A 138 -4.65 -7.74 1.59
CA ARG A 138 -5.53 -6.57 1.60
C ARG A 138 -5.21 -5.58 2.71
N GLY A 139 -4.38 -5.97 3.68
CA GLY A 139 -4.02 -5.12 4.81
C GLY A 139 -5.12 -4.96 5.85
N ASN A 140 -4.95 -3.97 6.71
CA ASN A 140 -5.94 -3.56 7.73
C ASN A 140 -5.87 -2.04 7.89
N PRO A 141 -6.85 -1.28 7.38
CA PRO A 141 -6.82 0.18 7.42
C PRO A 141 -6.86 0.75 8.84
N ALA A 142 -7.58 0.11 9.78
CA ALA A 142 -7.67 0.57 11.16
C ALA A 142 -6.34 0.44 11.94
N ALA A 143 -5.49 -0.51 11.53
CA ALA A 143 -4.16 -0.71 12.09
C ALA A 143 -3.05 -0.03 11.25
N LEU A 144 -3.39 0.71 10.20
CA LEU A 144 -2.47 1.29 9.22
C LEU A 144 -1.59 0.25 8.51
N TYR A 145 -2.03 -1.00 8.44
CA TYR A 145 -1.34 -2.02 7.67
C TYR A 145 -1.76 -1.91 6.20
N PRO A 146 -0.83 -1.59 5.29
CA PRO A 146 -1.18 -1.35 3.89
C PRO A 146 -1.64 -2.60 3.15
N ALA A 147 -2.42 -2.39 2.11
CA ALA A 147 -2.62 -3.39 1.08
C ALA A 147 -1.30 -3.63 0.34
N LEU A 148 -0.97 -4.91 0.13
CA LEU A 148 0.24 -5.35 -0.56
C LEU A 148 -0.08 -5.97 -1.93
N GLN A 149 -1.28 -6.54 -2.09
CA GLN A 149 -1.70 -7.24 -3.30
C GLN A 149 -1.52 -6.38 -4.55
N GLY A 150 -0.97 -6.98 -5.59
CA GLY A 150 -0.78 -6.29 -6.88
C GLY A 150 0.27 -5.18 -6.87
N GLN A 151 1.05 -5.02 -5.79
CA GLN A 151 2.13 -4.03 -5.76
C GLN A 151 3.34 -4.53 -6.54
N HIS A 152 4.00 -3.64 -7.27
CA HIS A 152 5.20 -3.97 -8.03
C HIS A 152 6.29 -4.64 -7.18
N ALA A 153 6.83 -5.75 -7.65
CA ALA A 153 7.91 -6.48 -6.98
C ALA A 153 9.12 -5.59 -6.73
N THR A 154 9.54 -4.81 -7.73
CA THR A 154 10.67 -3.87 -7.59
C THR A 154 10.44 -2.87 -6.47
N TYR A 155 9.24 -2.29 -6.39
CA TYR A 155 8.90 -1.36 -5.30
C TYR A 155 8.83 -2.06 -3.94
N THR A 156 8.21 -3.23 -3.88
CA THR A 156 8.11 -4.02 -2.63
C THR A 156 9.50 -4.37 -2.10
N ALA A 157 10.40 -4.88 -2.96
CA ALA A 157 11.77 -5.18 -2.58
C ALA A 157 12.53 -3.94 -2.10
N LYS A 158 12.40 -2.79 -2.81
CA LYS A 158 12.97 -1.50 -2.37
C LYS A 158 12.51 -1.14 -0.96
N GLN A 159 11.21 -1.29 -0.66
CA GLN A 159 10.68 -0.92 0.65
C GLN A 159 11.11 -1.88 1.77
N LEU A 160 11.16 -3.19 1.51
CA LEU A 160 11.66 -4.17 2.49
C LEU A 160 13.14 -3.91 2.80
N ASN A 161 13.98 -3.66 1.79
CA ASN A 161 15.37 -3.29 2.02
C ASN A 161 15.50 -1.99 2.82
N ALA A 162 14.69 -0.97 2.51
CA ALA A 162 14.70 0.30 3.24
C ALA A 162 14.27 0.16 4.71
N TYR A 163 13.40 -0.78 5.04
CA TYR A 163 13.11 -1.13 6.42
C TYR A 163 14.27 -1.91 7.06
N ALA A 164 14.87 -2.87 6.34
CA ALA A 164 15.97 -3.69 6.85
C ALA A 164 17.22 -2.85 7.19
N ASP A 165 17.53 -1.84 6.38
CA ASP A 165 18.69 -0.95 6.59
C ASP A 165 18.36 0.28 7.45
N GLY A 166 17.09 0.45 7.89
CA GLY A 166 16.64 1.55 8.72
C GLY A 166 16.51 2.91 8.01
N THR A 167 16.62 2.97 6.68
CA THR A 167 16.40 4.21 5.92
C THR A 167 14.91 4.58 5.84
N ARG A 168 14.02 3.62 6.11
CA ARG A 168 12.59 3.81 6.28
C ARG A 168 12.17 3.46 7.70
N GLU A 169 11.61 4.45 8.44
CA GLU A 169 11.22 4.31 9.85
C GLU A 169 9.74 4.63 10.10
N THR A 170 8.89 4.52 9.05
CA THR A 170 7.46 4.86 9.13
C THR A 170 6.63 3.88 9.99
N ASP A 171 7.23 2.81 10.48
CA ASP A 171 6.69 1.91 11.51
C ASP A 171 6.85 2.44 12.94
N GLY A 172 7.41 3.64 13.08
CA GLY A 172 7.52 4.38 14.33
C GLY A 172 8.30 3.65 15.43
N LYS A 173 7.87 3.85 16.67
CA LYS A 173 8.55 3.27 17.87
C LYS A 173 8.38 1.75 17.97
N THR A 174 7.37 1.18 17.33
CA THR A 174 7.12 -0.27 17.35
C THR A 174 8.15 -1.07 16.56
N ARG A 175 8.85 -0.44 15.60
CA ARG A 175 9.84 -1.05 14.71
C ARG A 175 9.36 -2.32 14.00
N MET A 176 8.06 -2.54 13.93
CA MET A 176 7.48 -3.82 13.50
C MET A 176 7.98 -4.27 12.12
N MET A 177 7.97 -3.35 11.14
CA MET A 177 8.46 -3.69 9.79
C MET A 177 9.98 -3.76 9.72
N ARG A 178 10.71 -2.94 10.47
CA ARG A 178 12.18 -3.01 10.56
C ARG A 178 12.61 -4.33 11.18
N ASP A 179 12.05 -4.70 12.32
CA ASP A 179 12.40 -5.95 13.02
C ASP A 179 12.08 -7.21 12.21
N ILE A 180 11.06 -7.17 11.35
CA ILE A 180 10.76 -8.26 10.41
C ILE A 180 11.73 -8.25 9.23
N ALA A 181 11.95 -7.08 8.62
CA ALA A 181 12.75 -6.95 7.41
C ALA A 181 14.25 -7.25 7.65
N GLU A 182 14.80 -6.86 8.81
CA GLU A 182 16.17 -7.17 9.24
C GLU A 182 16.45 -8.68 9.32
N ARG A 183 15.41 -9.50 9.42
CA ARG A 183 15.50 -10.98 9.52
C ARG A 183 15.33 -11.70 8.18
N LEU A 184 15.10 -10.96 7.10
CA LEU A 184 14.93 -11.49 5.76
C LEU A 184 16.28 -11.46 5.02
N SER A 185 16.61 -12.56 4.33
CA SER A 185 17.72 -12.54 3.37
C SER A 185 17.32 -11.77 2.12
N LYS A 186 18.29 -11.45 1.27
CA LYS A 186 18.02 -10.82 -0.02
C LYS A 186 17.11 -11.68 -0.89
N GLU A 187 17.35 -12.99 -0.90
CA GLU A 187 16.56 -13.97 -1.63
C GLU A 187 15.13 -14.09 -1.07
N ASP A 188 14.95 -13.93 0.26
CA ASP A 188 13.63 -13.87 0.88
C ASP A 188 12.86 -12.62 0.43
N ILE A 189 13.52 -11.48 0.39
CA ILE A 189 12.93 -10.22 -0.06
C ILE A 189 12.51 -10.31 -1.53
N GLU A 190 13.34 -10.87 -2.40
CA GLU A 190 13.02 -11.06 -3.82
C GLU A 190 11.83 -12.02 -4.01
N ALA A 191 11.80 -13.13 -3.27
CA ALA A 191 10.71 -14.10 -3.33
C ALA A 191 9.37 -13.51 -2.81
N LEU A 192 9.40 -12.83 -1.67
CA LEU A 192 8.23 -12.14 -1.12
C LEU A 192 7.71 -11.06 -2.06
N ALA A 193 8.59 -10.26 -2.63
CA ALA A 193 8.23 -9.19 -3.56
C ALA A 193 7.56 -9.73 -4.83
N SER A 194 8.11 -10.81 -5.41
CA SER A 194 7.50 -11.49 -6.56
C SER A 194 6.11 -12.05 -6.23
N TYR A 195 5.99 -12.75 -5.09
CA TYR A 195 4.73 -13.34 -4.66
C TYR A 195 3.64 -12.28 -4.41
N VAL A 196 3.98 -11.19 -3.71
CA VAL A 196 3.07 -10.09 -3.38
C VAL A 196 2.50 -9.43 -4.65
N GLN A 197 3.29 -9.28 -5.71
CA GLN A 197 2.81 -8.72 -6.96
C GLN A 197 1.67 -9.54 -7.56
N GLY A 198 1.71 -10.86 -7.44
CA GLY A 198 0.66 -11.76 -7.94
C GLY A 198 -0.45 -12.09 -6.95
N LEU A 199 -0.37 -11.60 -5.72
CA LEU A 199 -1.31 -11.92 -4.65
C LEU A 199 -2.69 -11.28 -4.90
N ARG A 200 -3.79 -12.04 -4.65
CA ARG A 200 -5.19 -11.65 -4.92
C ARG A 200 -6.14 -12.09 -3.83
#